data_7642443ec686427f65315c06af711eb6
#
_entry.id   7642443ec686427f65315c06af711eb6
#
_cell.length_a   1.000
_cell.length_b   1.000
_cell.length_c   1.000
_cell.angle_alpha   90.00
_cell.angle_beta   90.00
_cell.angle_gamma   90.00
#
_symmetry.space_group_name_H-M   'P 1'
#
loop_
_entity.id
_entity.type
_entity.pdbx_description
1 polymer ?
#
loop_
_entity_poly.entity_id
_entity_poly.type
_entity_poly.pdbx_seq_one_letter_code
_entity_poly.pdbx_strand_id
1 'polypeptide(L)'
;LAEAGIVRGETYVTNAVKHFKFEPRGKRRLHSKPNAGEVKHYRWWLQKELDLVKPRLVVALGATAALALAGKPLAVSANRGPIVLDGRAGFITIHPSYLLRMPDEDKEKAWADLIADLRSVKRLTSEKKYAA
;
A
#
# COMPACT_ATOMS: atom_id res chain seq x y z
N LEU A 1 2.52 -6.13 10.67
CA LEU A 1 3.48 -7.05 10.05
C LEU A 1 3.79 -8.25 10.96
N ALA A 2 4.00 -8.02 12.25
CA ALA A 2 4.36 -9.08 13.19
C ALA A 2 3.29 -10.18 13.27
N GLU A 3 2.00 -9.82 13.30
CA GLU A 3 0.91 -10.80 13.35
C GLU A 3 0.83 -11.66 12.10
N ALA A 4 1.25 -11.13 10.95
CA ALA A 4 1.30 -11.89 9.70
C ALA A 4 2.58 -12.72 9.56
N GLY A 5 3.51 -12.59 10.50
CA GLY A 5 4.79 -13.28 10.47
C GLY A 5 5.82 -12.66 9.54
N ILE A 6 5.62 -11.40 9.14
CA ILE A 6 6.56 -10.68 8.30
C ILE A 6 7.58 -9.97 9.17
N VAL A 7 8.86 -10.19 8.89
CA VAL A 7 9.96 -9.55 9.62
C VAL A 7 10.13 -8.12 9.10
N ARG A 8 9.97 -7.13 9.98
CA ARG A 8 10.05 -5.72 9.59
C ARG A 8 11.39 -5.36 8.92
N GLY A 9 12.48 -5.96 9.37
CA GLY A 9 13.81 -5.74 8.80
C GLY A 9 13.97 -6.22 7.35
N GLU A 10 13.07 -7.08 6.89
CA GLU A 10 13.05 -7.57 5.51
C GLU A 10 12.12 -6.76 4.60
N THR A 11 11.56 -5.68 5.12
CA THR A 11 10.62 -4.82 4.40
C THR A 11 11.17 -3.41 4.27
N TYR A 12 10.81 -2.77 3.16
CA TYR A 12 11.01 -1.34 2.95
C TYR A 12 9.65 -0.66 2.91
N VAL A 13 9.39 0.20 3.88
CA VAL A 13 8.10 0.91 3.99
C VAL A 13 8.30 2.37 3.58
N THR A 14 7.47 2.83 2.65
CA THR A 14 7.53 4.19 2.15
C THR A 14 6.12 4.71 1.86
N ASN A 15 6.02 5.97 1.54
CA ASN A 15 4.76 6.61 1.16
C ASN A 15 4.74 6.91 -0.34
N ALA A 16 3.58 6.72 -0.96
CA ALA A 16 3.38 7.05 -2.38
C ALA A 16 3.51 8.54 -2.64
N VAL A 17 3.17 9.38 -1.67
CA VAL A 17 3.32 10.84 -1.71
C VAL A 17 4.31 11.24 -0.63
N LYS A 18 5.41 11.91 -1.04
CA LYS A 18 6.52 12.23 -0.12
C LYS A 18 6.29 13.45 0.75
N HIS A 19 5.31 14.27 0.42
CA HIS A 19 4.94 15.44 1.19
C HIS A 19 3.48 15.35 1.62
N PHE A 20 3.21 15.70 2.87
CA PHE A 20 1.85 15.71 3.37
C PHE A 20 1.10 16.94 2.87
N LYS A 21 -0.16 16.75 2.51
CA LYS A 21 -1.07 17.81 2.15
C LYS A 21 -1.94 18.15 3.36
N PHE A 22 -2.11 19.45 3.63
CA PHE A 22 -2.88 19.93 4.78
C PHE A 22 -3.98 20.88 4.34
N GLU A 23 -5.11 20.83 5.04
CA GLU A 23 -6.14 21.87 4.99
C GLU A 23 -6.20 22.53 6.37
N PRO A 24 -5.96 23.86 6.48
CA PRO A 24 -6.12 24.55 7.75
C PRO A 24 -7.59 24.63 8.14
N ARG A 25 -7.89 24.28 9.38
CA ARG A 25 -9.22 24.40 9.97
C ARG A 25 -9.08 25.01 11.35
N GLY A 26 -9.21 26.34 11.43
CA GLY A 26 -8.94 27.07 12.65
C GLY A 26 -7.50 26.87 13.09
N LYS A 27 -7.30 26.31 14.29
CA LYS A 27 -5.96 26.01 14.83
C LYS A 27 -5.47 24.62 14.46
N ARG A 28 -6.28 23.80 13.76
CA ARG A 28 -5.94 22.43 13.39
C ARG A 28 -5.54 22.34 11.94
N ARG A 29 -4.61 21.42 11.67
CA ARG A 29 -4.26 21.00 10.31
C ARG A 29 -4.82 19.60 10.08
N LEU A 30 -5.62 19.43 9.03
CA LEU A 30 -6.14 18.12 8.63
C LEU A 30 -5.41 17.65 7.40
N HIS A 31 -5.04 16.38 7.38
CA HIS A 31 -4.47 15.78 6.19
C HIS A 31 -5.54 15.68 5.11
N SER A 32 -5.24 16.18 3.93
CA SER A 32 -6.09 16.00 2.76
C SER A 32 -5.57 14.82 1.94
N LYS A 33 -6.51 14.07 1.36
CA LYS A 33 -6.16 13.01 0.42
C LYS A 33 -5.50 13.64 -0.81
N PRO A 34 -4.31 13.17 -1.26
CA PRO A 34 -3.69 13.68 -2.47
C PRO A 34 -4.56 13.36 -3.70
N ASN A 35 -4.63 14.28 -4.65
CA ASN A 35 -5.30 14.05 -5.91
C ASN A 35 -4.40 13.26 -6.88
N ALA A 36 -4.97 12.80 -8.00
CA ALA A 36 -4.24 11.99 -8.98
C ALA A 36 -3.01 12.72 -9.56
N GLY A 37 -3.10 14.04 -9.76
CA GLY A 37 -1.97 14.83 -10.25
C GLY A 37 -0.82 14.89 -9.26
N GLU A 38 -1.12 15.03 -7.98
CA GLU A 38 -0.10 15.05 -6.93
C GLU A 38 0.57 13.68 -6.78
N VAL A 39 -0.20 12.60 -6.84
CA VAL A 39 0.34 11.23 -6.82
C VAL A 39 1.28 11.02 -8.01
N LYS A 40 0.88 11.47 -9.20
CA LYS A 40 1.67 11.37 -10.42
C LYS A 40 2.97 12.15 -10.32
N HIS A 41 2.96 13.32 -9.70
CA HIS A 41 4.14 14.16 -9.47
C HIS A 41 5.19 13.43 -8.62
N TYR A 42 4.76 12.74 -7.56
CA TYR A 42 5.67 12.01 -6.67
C TYR A 42 5.98 10.59 -7.15
N ARG A 43 5.32 10.10 -8.18
CA ARG A 43 5.53 8.77 -8.72
C ARG A 43 6.97 8.54 -9.18
N TRP A 44 7.59 9.58 -9.73
CA TRP A 44 8.98 9.50 -10.15
C TRP A 44 9.93 9.12 -9.01
N TRP A 45 9.72 9.73 -7.83
CA TRP A 45 10.51 9.41 -6.65
C TRP A 45 10.29 7.98 -6.19
N LEU A 46 9.04 7.54 -6.19
CA LEU A 46 8.69 6.17 -5.83
C LEU A 46 9.34 5.16 -6.77
N GLN A 47 9.35 5.42 -8.06
CA GLN A 47 10.01 4.55 -9.04
C GLN A 47 11.52 4.48 -8.78
N LYS A 48 12.15 5.58 -8.39
CA LYS A 48 13.56 5.58 -7.99
C LYS A 48 13.83 4.70 -6.78
N GLU A 49 12.95 4.75 -5.78
CA GLU A 49 13.06 3.89 -4.61
C GLU A 49 12.96 2.41 -5.01
N LEU A 50 12.01 2.07 -5.88
CA LEU A 50 11.83 0.71 -6.36
C LEU A 50 13.04 0.20 -7.13
N ASP A 51 13.64 1.05 -7.95
CA ASP A 51 14.84 0.69 -8.74
C ASP A 51 16.03 0.43 -7.82
N LEU A 52 16.14 1.14 -6.70
CA LEU A 52 17.22 0.97 -5.72
C LEU A 52 17.00 -0.24 -4.81
N VAL A 53 15.79 -0.41 -4.32
CA VAL A 53 15.46 -1.48 -3.36
C VAL A 53 15.31 -2.83 -4.06
N LYS A 54 14.76 -2.85 -5.26
CA LYS A 54 14.49 -4.07 -6.05
C LYS A 54 13.72 -5.12 -5.26
N PRO A 55 12.51 -4.79 -4.77
CA PRO A 55 11.76 -5.71 -3.95
C PRO A 55 11.27 -6.93 -4.74
N ARG A 56 11.13 -8.06 -4.06
CA ARG A 56 10.54 -9.27 -4.67
C ARG A 56 9.06 -9.09 -4.93
N LEU A 57 8.38 -8.36 -4.06
CA LEU A 57 6.95 -8.10 -4.13
C LEU A 57 6.67 -6.70 -3.61
N VAL A 58 5.86 -5.96 -4.34
CA VAL A 58 5.44 -4.61 -3.94
C VAL A 58 4.01 -4.67 -3.41
N VAL A 59 3.79 -4.22 -2.20
CA VAL A 59 2.46 -4.21 -1.58
C VAL A 59 1.90 -2.79 -1.60
N ALA A 60 0.76 -2.62 -2.26
CA ALA A 60 0.03 -1.36 -2.26
C ALA A 60 -1.03 -1.37 -1.16
N LEU A 61 -0.90 -0.47 -0.20
CA LEU A 61 -1.86 -0.28 0.87
C LEU A 61 -2.79 0.87 0.52
N GLY A 62 -3.96 0.53 -0.02
CA GLY A 62 -4.98 1.50 -0.39
C GLY A 62 -4.89 2.00 -1.83
N ALA A 63 -5.91 2.75 -2.24
CA ALA A 63 -6.07 3.20 -3.62
C ALA A 63 -4.99 4.20 -4.06
N THR A 64 -4.52 5.07 -3.19
CA THR A 64 -3.47 6.05 -3.51
C THR A 64 -2.16 5.36 -3.86
N ALA A 65 -1.77 4.35 -3.06
CA ALA A 65 -0.58 3.57 -3.34
C ALA A 65 -0.72 2.76 -4.64
N ALA A 66 -1.91 2.19 -4.86
CA ALA A 66 -2.18 1.45 -6.10
C ALA A 66 -2.08 2.35 -7.34
N LEU A 67 -2.62 3.56 -7.26
CA LEU A 67 -2.49 4.54 -8.35
C LEU A 67 -1.03 4.88 -8.63
N ALA A 68 -0.25 5.14 -7.58
CA ALA A 68 1.17 5.50 -7.73
C ALA A 68 2.00 4.37 -8.33
N LEU A 69 1.73 3.13 -7.95
CA LEU A 69 2.48 1.97 -8.41
C LEU A 69 2.04 1.50 -9.80
N ALA A 70 0.75 1.54 -10.09
CA ALA A 70 0.21 1.09 -11.37
C ALA A 70 0.27 2.15 -12.47
N GLY A 71 0.30 3.42 -12.09
CA GLY A 71 0.21 4.54 -13.04
C GLY A 71 -1.22 4.80 -13.53
N LYS A 72 -2.20 4.13 -12.96
CA LYS A 72 -3.62 4.29 -13.29
C LYS A 72 -4.49 3.98 -12.06
N PRO A 73 -5.71 4.56 -11.99
CA PRO A 73 -6.61 4.26 -10.87
C PRO A 73 -7.00 2.78 -10.83
N LEU A 74 -6.95 2.19 -9.65
CA LEU A 74 -7.39 0.82 -9.39
C LEU A 74 -8.22 0.81 -8.11
N ALA A 75 -9.43 0.27 -8.20
CA ALA A 75 -10.27 0.08 -7.02
C ALA A 75 -9.71 -1.07 -6.16
N VAL A 76 -9.49 -0.81 -4.88
CA VAL A 76 -8.92 -1.81 -3.98
C VAL A 76 -9.81 -3.04 -3.88
N SER A 77 -11.12 -2.85 -3.68
CA SER A 77 -12.07 -3.95 -3.53
C SER A 77 -12.13 -4.89 -4.74
N ALA A 78 -11.99 -4.34 -5.94
CA ALA A 78 -12.04 -5.10 -7.19
C ALA A 78 -10.70 -5.76 -7.54
N ASN A 79 -9.59 -5.24 -7.03
CA ASN A 79 -8.24 -5.66 -7.41
C ASN A 79 -7.44 -6.22 -6.24
N ARG A 80 -8.07 -6.42 -5.10
CA ARG A 80 -7.41 -6.95 -3.90
C ARG A 80 -6.79 -8.32 -4.19
N GLY A 81 -5.55 -8.49 -3.82
CA GLY A 81 -4.80 -9.71 -4.03
C GLY A 81 -3.60 -9.53 -4.95
N PRO A 82 -3.02 -10.65 -5.44
CA PRO A 82 -1.88 -10.60 -6.35
C PRO A 82 -2.23 -9.90 -7.67
N ILE A 83 -1.34 -9.03 -8.14
CA ILE A 83 -1.52 -8.27 -9.37
C ILE A 83 -0.15 -7.85 -9.90
N VAL A 84 -0.08 -7.54 -11.20
CA VAL A 84 1.11 -6.91 -11.77
C VAL A 84 0.93 -5.40 -11.72
N LEU A 85 1.85 -4.71 -11.07
CA LEU A 85 1.86 -3.26 -10.93
C LEU A 85 3.00 -2.67 -11.76
N ASP A 86 2.68 -2.16 -12.93
CA ASP A 86 3.63 -1.56 -13.86
C ASP A 86 4.86 -2.48 -14.11
N GLY A 87 4.57 -3.73 -14.44
CA GLY A 87 5.59 -4.74 -14.73
C GLY A 87 6.25 -5.37 -13.52
N ARG A 88 5.86 -4.99 -12.31
CA ARG A 88 6.41 -5.56 -11.07
C ARG A 88 5.38 -6.47 -10.42
N ALA A 89 5.84 -7.57 -9.81
CA ALA A 89 4.98 -8.41 -9.00
C ALA A 89 4.46 -7.60 -7.82
N GLY A 90 3.15 -7.57 -7.65
CA GLY A 90 2.52 -6.74 -6.64
C GLY A 90 1.37 -7.43 -5.92
N PHE A 91 0.87 -6.76 -4.92
CA PHE A 91 -0.28 -7.18 -4.13
C PHE A 91 -1.02 -5.94 -3.64
N ILE A 92 -2.32 -5.92 -3.79
CA ILE A 92 -3.16 -4.81 -3.32
C ILE A 92 -3.98 -5.26 -2.12
N THR A 93 -4.00 -4.45 -1.08
CA THR A 93 -4.88 -4.62 0.07
C THR A 93 -5.32 -3.28 0.63
N ILE A 94 -6.13 -3.29 1.66
CA ILE A 94 -6.64 -2.07 2.30
C ILE A 94 -5.54 -1.37 3.09
N HIS A 95 -5.67 -0.04 3.21
CA HIS A 95 -4.80 0.73 4.09
C HIS A 95 -5.27 0.57 5.55
N PRO A 96 -4.36 0.39 6.52
CA PRO A 96 -4.75 0.24 7.92
C PRO A 96 -5.61 1.39 8.47
N SER A 97 -5.41 2.62 8.00
CA SER A 97 -6.21 3.76 8.42
C SER A 97 -7.69 3.65 8.07
N TYR A 98 -8.02 2.83 7.08
CA TYR A 98 -9.41 2.57 6.71
C TYR A 98 -10.19 1.94 7.87
N LEU A 99 -9.52 1.13 8.67
CA LEU A 99 -10.12 0.49 9.85
C LEU A 99 -10.59 1.51 10.88
N LEU A 100 -9.91 2.65 10.97
CA LEU A 100 -10.26 3.70 11.93
C LEU A 100 -11.56 4.42 11.57
N ARG A 101 -12.00 4.33 10.31
CA ARG A 101 -13.22 4.98 9.83
C ARG A 101 -14.41 4.05 9.73
N MET A 102 -14.22 2.77 10.03
CA MET A 102 -15.30 1.77 9.98
C MET A 102 -16.09 1.75 11.26
N PRO A 103 -17.38 1.35 11.20
CA PRO A 103 -18.13 0.96 12.40
C PRO A 103 -17.40 -0.15 13.15
N ASP A 104 -17.45 -0.14 14.48
CA ASP A 104 -16.76 -1.13 15.32
C ASP A 104 -17.12 -2.57 14.97
N GLU A 105 -18.36 -2.82 14.59
CA GLU A 105 -18.83 -4.14 14.18
C GLU A 105 -18.14 -4.69 12.94
N ASP A 106 -17.59 -3.82 12.07
CA ASP A 106 -16.89 -4.22 10.84
C ASP A 106 -15.39 -4.27 10.99
N LYS A 107 -14.84 -3.63 12.03
CA LYS A 107 -13.38 -3.51 12.22
C LYS A 107 -12.71 -4.86 12.41
N GLU A 108 -13.29 -5.74 13.17
CA GLU A 108 -12.71 -7.05 13.49
C GLU A 108 -12.53 -7.89 12.21
N LYS A 109 -13.57 -7.93 11.38
CA LYS A 109 -13.50 -8.65 10.10
C LYS A 109 -12.48 -8.03 9.15
N ALA A 110 -12.48 -6.69 9.04
CA ALA A 110 -11.55 -5.99 8.16
C ALA A 110 -10.10 -6.16 8.63
N TRP A 111 -9.85 -6.16 9.94
CA TRP A 111 -8.55 -6.46 10.51
C TRP A 111 -8.09 -7.87 10.15
N ALA A 112 -8.98 -8.86 10.33
CA ALA A 112 -8.69 -10.24 9.97
C ALA A 112 -8.38 -10.39 8.48
N ASP A 113 -9.13 -9.68 7.62
CA ASP A 113 -8.90 -9.68 6.17
C ASP A 113 -7.52 -9.09 5.81
N LEU A 114 -7.14 -7.98 6.47
CA LEU A 114 -5.83 -7.37 6.26
C LEU A 114 -4.70 -8.32 6.67
N ILE A 115 -4.83 -8.95 7.84
CA ILE A 115 -3.82 -9.91 8.30
C ILE A 115 -3.74 -11.12 7.37
N ALA A 116 -4.88 -11.61 6.89
CA ALA A 116 -4.90 -12.71 5.92
C ALA A 116 -4.19 -12.33 4.62
N ASP A 117 -4.39 -11.09 4.15
CA ASP A 117 -3.70 -10.59 2.96
C ASP A 117 -2.19 -10.52 3.18
N LEU A 118 -1.74 -10.00 4.32
CA LEU A 118 -0.32 -9.91 4.64
C LEU A 118 0.32 -11.31 4.80
N ARG A 119 -0.41 -12.28 5.31
CA ARG A 119 0.04 -13.67 5.35
C ARG A 119 0.21 -14.23 3.95
N SER A 120 -0.69 -13.88 3.03
CA SER A 120 -0.56 -14.26 1.62
C SER A 120 0.68 -13.63 1.00
N VAL A 121 0.98 -12.38 1.33
CA VAL A 121 2.22 -11.70 0.89
C VAL A 121 3.44 -12.48 1.35
N LYS A 122 3.48 -12.87 2.62
CA LYS A 122 4.59 -13.67 3.16
C LYS A 122 4.75 -14.98 2.40
N ARG A 123 3.66 -15.70 2.17
CA ARG A 123 3.67 -16.96 1.43
C ARG A 123 4.21 -16.77 0.02
N LEU A 124 3.72 -15.75 -0.69
CA LEU A 124 4.15 -15.48 -2.07
C LEU A 124 5.64 -15.14 -2.14
N THR A 125 6.15 -14.35 -1.21
CA THR A 125 7.57 -13.99 -1.21
C THR A 125 8.48 -15.17 -0.86
N SER A 126 7.94 -16.23 -0.29
CA SER A 126 8.68 -17.46 0.00
C SER A 126 8.71 -18.43 -1.19
N GLU A 127 7.92 -18.18 -2.23
CA GLU A 127 7.90 -19.01 -3.44
C GLU A 127 9.10 -18.70 -4.34
N LYS A 128 9.61 -19.73 -5.04
CA LYS A 128 10.79 -19.60 -5.91
C LYS A 128 10.63 -18.52 -6.98
N LYS A 129 9.42 -18.34 -7.55
CA LYS A 129 9.17 -17.36 -8.61
C LYS A 129 9.36 -15.91 -8.16
N TYR A 130 9.38 -15.65 -6.84
CA TYR A 130 9.64 -14.34 -6.28
C TYR A 130 11.03 -14.22 -5.65
N ALA A 131 11.82 -15.29 -5.69
CA ALA A 131 13.19 -15.25 -5.19
C ALA A 131 14.07 -14.41 -6.10
N ALA A 132 14.95 -13.64 -5.50
CA ALA A 132 15.90 -12.82 -6.23
C ALA A 132 16.95 -13.68 -6.95
#